data_40f7ff98faeb1119e73cfec4503fef15
#
_entry.id   40f7ff98faeb1119e73cfec4503fef15
#
_cell.length_a   1.000
_cell.length_b   1.000
_cell.length_c   1.000
_cell.angle_alpha   90.00
_cell.angle_beta   90.00
_cell.angle_gamma   90.00
#
_symmetry.space_group_name_H-M   'P 1'
#
loop_
_entity.id
_entity.type
_entity.pdbx_description
1 polymer ?
#
loop_
_entity_poly.entity_id
_entity_poly.type
_entity_poly.pdbx_seq_one_letter_code
_entity_poly.pdbx_strand_id
1 'polypeptide(L)'
;DAESSTGQHATFQAKDSTLKSAITSGSMFYFTNTTADVVLSNTDLDFDSDAANLIMAAGNDSNNWGTAGSNGATVNFTGRSQTLKGKVSADTISSVTLNLLEGSTWTGSAEITKNSAGSTSDAPITVNVDGTSTWVVTADTTVSALNVADGGKVVDSSGKTVTIKANGKTVVSGDSDLTVTVTGSYTELSSEVIDRTAFDKQFGTSTSWSF
;
A
#
# COMPACT_ATOMS: atom_id res chain seq x y z
N ASP A 1 -6.07 6.55 -18.14
CA ASP A 1 -5.78 7.04 -19.49
C ASP A 1 -6.11 8.52 -19.66
N ALA A 2 -7.30 8.97 -19.27
CA ALA A 2 -7.68 10.39 -19.37
C ALA A 2 -6.92 11.23 -18.32
N GLU A 3 -6.61 10.67 -17.19
CA GLU A 3 -5.93 11.33 -16.08
C GLU A 3 -4.53 11.81 -16.46
N SER A 4 -3.79 10.99 -17.20
CA SER A 4 -2.43 11.35 -17.60
C SER A 4 -2.39 12.58 -18.51
N SER A 5 -3.44 12.84 -19.28
CA SER A 5 -3.54 14.00 -20.17
C SER A 5 -4.08 15.25 -19.48
N THR A 6 -4.82 15.10 -18.38
CA THR A 6 -5.42 16.21 -17.63
C THR A 6 -4.62 16.58 -16.37
N GLY A 7 -3.64 15.74 -15.97
CA GLY A 7 -2.90 15.89 -14.72
C GLY A 7 -3.72 15.58 -13.47
N GLN A 8 -4.88 14.92 -13.62
CA GLN A 8 -5.72 14.48 -12.51
C GLN A 8 -5.43 13.02 -12.17
N HIS A 9 -5.60 12.67 -10.91
CA HIS A 9 -5.46 11.30 -10.42
C HIS A 9 -6.79 10.55 -10.52
N ALA A 10 -6.74 9.26 -10.84
CA ALA A 10 -7.87 8.37 -10.63
C ALA A 10 -8.13 8.26 -9.12
N THR A 11 -9.37 8.50 -8.69
CA THR A 11 -9.72 8.50 -7.27
C THR A 11 -10.78 7.46 -6.99
N PHE A 12 -10.54 6.62 -5.97
CA PHE A 12 -11.53 5.69 -5.44
C PHE A 12 -11.66 5.90 -3.94
N GLN A 13 -12.89 6.09 -3.48
CA GLN A 13 -13.20 6.28 -2.06
C GLN A 13 -14.36 5.39 -1.64
N ALA A 14 -14.23 4.72 -0.49
CA ALA A 14 -15.31 3.98 0.14
C ALA A 14 -15.28 4.20 1.65
N LYS A 15 -16.45 4.45 2.22
CA LYS A 15 -16.64 4.64 3.64
C LYS A 15 -17.89 3.89 4.12
N ASP A 16 -17.78 3.24 5.28
CA ASP A 16 -18.89 2.51 5.92
C ASP A 16 -19.60 1.57 4.94
N SER A 17 -18.81 0.85 4.14
CA SER A 17 -19.28 0.08 2.97
C SER A 17 -18.75 -1.34 3.01
N THR A 18 -19.28 -2.20 2.12
CA THR A 18 -18.72 -3.53 1.84
C THR A 18 -18.36 -3.62 0.36
N LEU A 19 -17.13 -4.00 0.08
CA LEU A 19 -16.66 -4.31 -1.27
C LEU A 19 -16.47 -5.82 -1.38
N LYS A 20 -17.24 -6.46 -2.25
CA LYS A 20 -17.20 -7.91 -2.42
C LYS A 20 -16.64 -8.31 -3.78
N SER A 21 -15.73 -9.28 -3.77
CA SER A 21 -15.18 -9.88 -4.98
C SER A 21 -15.02 -11.39 -4.81
N ALA A 22 -15.45 -12.14 -5.80
CA ALA A 22 -15.30 -13.60 -5.84
C ALA A 22 -14.03 -14.05 -6.60
N ILE A 23 -12.99 -13.20 -6.63
CA ILE A 23 -11.73 -13.53 -7.28
C ILE A 23 -11.01 -14.68 -6.58
N THR A 24 -10.43 -15.57 -7.35
CA THR A 24 -9.62 -16.71 -6.89
C THR A 24 -8.15 -16.60 -7.31
N SER A 25 -7.77 -15.45 -7.87
CA SER A 25 -6.41 -15.09 -8.27
C SER A 25 -6.34 -13.61 -8.61
N GLY A 26 -5.15 -13.07 -8.85
CA GLY A 26 -4.96 -11.66 -9.19
C GLY A 26 -4.97 -10.77 -7.95
N SER A 27 -5.80 -9.73 -7.93
CA SER A 27 -5.82 -8.77 -6.83
C SER A 27 -7.17 -8.10 -6.65
N MET A 28 -7.50 -7.74 -5.41
CA MET A 28 -8.69 -6.93 -5.10
C MET A 28 -8.60 -5.55 -5.74
N PHE A 29 -7.42 -4.94 -5.69
CA PHE A 29 -7.12 -3.67 -6.35
C PHE A 29 -5.94 -3.85 -7.29
N TYR A 30 -6.16 -3.67 -8.59
CA TYR A 30 -5.12 -3.74 -9.62
C TYR A 30 -4.95 -2.38 -10.30
N PHE A 31 -3.70 -1.93 -10.39
CA PHE A 31 -3.33 -0.66 -10.99
C PHE A 31 -2.27 -0.87 -12.04
N THR A 32 -2.48 -0.29 -13.22
CA THR A 32 -1.51 -0.26 -14.32
C THR A 32 -1.67 1.03 -15.11
N ASN A 33 -0.55 1.61 -15.55
CA ASN A 33 -0.51 2.81 -16.39
C ASN A 33 -1.40 3.98 -15.86
N THR A 34 -1.34 4.21 -14.55
CA THR A 34 -2.19 5.23 -13.90
C THR A 34 -1.50 5.85 -12.70
N THR A 35 -1.95 7.03 -12.31
CA THR A 35 -1.77 7.58 -10.97
C THR A 35 -3.11 7.51 -10.24
N ALA A 36 -3.14 6.91 -9.06
CA ALA A 36 -4.39 6.65 -8.34
C ALA A 36 -4.26 6.97 -6.84
N ASP A 37 -5.32 7.57 -6.31
CA ASP A 37 -5.54 7.78 -4.89
C ASP A 37 -6.72 6.93 -4.42
N VAL A 38 -6.50 6.03 -3.47
CA VAL A 38 -7.52 5.20 -2.85
C VAL A 38 -7.64 5.53 -1.38
N VAL A 39 -8.87 5.75 -0.91
CA VAL A 39 -9.14 5.93 0.51
C VAL A 39 -10.27 5.01 0.94
N LEU A 40 -9.97 4.12 1.88
CA LEU A 40 -10.94 3.26 2.53
C LEU A 40 -11.09 3.66 3.99
N SER A 41 -12.31 3.80 4.45
CA SER A 41 -12.62 4.09 5.84
C SER A 41 -13.72 3.17 6.33
N ASN A 42 -13.46 2.36 7.36
CA ASN A 42 -14.43 1.42 7.93
C ASN A 42 -15.17 0.61 6.83
N THR A 43 -14.42 0.15 5.83
CA THR A 43 -14.96 -0.57 4.67
C THR A 43 -14.56 -2.03 4.74
N ASP A 44 -15.56 -2.92 4.73
CA ASP A 44 -15.31 -4.36 4.69
C ASP A 44 -14.88 -4.81 3.30
N LEU A 45 -13.79 -5.58 3.23
CA LEU A 45 -13.27 -6.16 1.99
C LEU A 45 -13.53 -7.68 2.01
N ASP A 46 -14.63 -8.10 1.39
CA ASP A 46 -15.03 -9.52 1.28
C ASP A 46 -14.41 -10.15 0.03
N PHE A 47 -13.22 -10.69 0.16
CA PHE A 47 -12.52 -11.44 -0.87
C PHE A 47 -11.58 -12.49 -0.25
N ASP A 48 -11.16 -13.47 -1.04
CA ASP A 48 -10.18 -14.47 -0.61
C ASP A 48 -8.75 -13.90 -0.67
N SER A 49 -8.29 -13.36 0.47
CA SER A 49 -6.95 -12.77 0.60
C SER A 49 -5.80 -13.79 0.59
N ASP A 50 -6.10 -15.09 0.67
CA ASP A 50 -5.12 -16.15 0.55
C ASP A 50 -4.93 -16.55 -0.93
N ALA A 51 -5.95 -16.33 -1.77
CA ALA A 51 -5.92 -16.61 -3.20
C ALA A 51 -5.54 -15.40 -4.08
N ALA A 52 -5.76 -14.18 -3.58
CA ALA A 52 -5.53 -12.95 -4.33
C ALA A 52 -4.78 -11.89 -3.51
N ASN A 53 -4.03 -11.03 -4.18
CA ASN A 53 -3.39 -9.90 -3.53
C ASN A 53 -4.43 -8.86 -3.07
N LEU A 54 -4.15 -8.15 -1.99
CA LEU A 54 -4.90 -6.95 -1.64
C LEU A 54 -4.68 -5.86 -2.70
N ILE A 55 -3.41 -5.55 -2.99
CA ILE A 55 -3.00 -4.52 -3.95
C ILE A 55 -1.97 -5.10 -4.90
N MET A 56 -2.10 -4.79 -6.17
CA MET A 56 -1.08 -5.01 -7.18
C MET A 56 -0.93 -3.78 -8.06
N ALA A 57 0.28 -3.20 -8.07
CA ALA A 57 0.67 -2.14 -8.99
C ALA A 57 1.75 -2.66 -9.93
N ALA A 58 1.45 -2.76 -11.20
CA ALA A 58 2.38 -3.33 -12.17
C ALA A 58 2.19 -2.74 -13.57
N GLY A 59 3.29 -2.58 -14.28
CA GLY A 59 3.24 -2.43 -15.73
C GLY A 59 2.86 -3.73 -16.41
N ASN A 60 2.58 -3.67 -17.71
CA ASN A 60 2.32 -4.85 -18.51
C ASN A 60 3.15 -4.84 -19.79
N ASP A 61 3.36 -6.02 -20.36
CA ASP A 61 4.13 -6.21 -21.60
C ASP A 61 3.30 -5.94 -22.86
N SER A 62 2.02 -5.66 -22.68
CA SER A 62 1.09 -5.36 -23.76
C SER A 62 1.18 -3.88 -24.11
N ASN A 63 1.62 -3.57 -25.31
CA ASN A 63 1.64 -2.19 -25.83
C ASN A 63 0.21 -1.58 -25.95
N ASN A 64 -0.82 -2.30 -25.58
CA ASN A 64 -2.20 -1.81 -25.57
C ASN A 64 -2.51 -0.91 -24.35
N TRP A 65 -1.68 -0.94 -23.30
CA TRP A 65 -1.85 -0.19 -22.05
C TRP A 65 -0.60 0.64 -21.74
N GLY A 66 -0.28 1.57 -22.61
CA GLY A 66 0.92 2.38 -22.51
C GLY A 66 2.17 1.67 -23.07
N THR A 67 3.33 2.29 -22.87
CA THR A 67 4.60 1.79 -23.37
C THR A 67 5.25 0.89 -22.33
N ALA A 68 5.68 -0.31 -22.73
CA ALA A 68 6.42 -1.23 -21.86
C ALA A 68 7.62 -0.52 -21.18
N GLY A 69 7.77 -0.72 -19.88
CA GLY A 69 8.77 -0.04 -19.05
C GLY A 69 8.40 1.36 -18.55
N SER A 70 7.30 1.95 -19.10
CA SER A 70 6.79 3.27 -18.68
C SER A 70 5.29 3.24 -18.35
N ASN A 71 4.70 2.05 -18.27
CA ASN A 71 3.28 1.83 -17.99
C ASN A 71 3.03 1.27 -16.59
N GLY A 72 3.91 1.56 -15.66
CA GLY A 72 3.71 1.30 -14.24
C GLY A 72 2.60 2.18 -13.65
N ALA A 73 2.27 1.93 -12.39
CA ALA A 73 1.30 2.72 -11.66
C ALA A 73 1.95 3.44 -10.48
N THR A 74 1.45 4.64 -10.15
CA THR A 74 1.75 5.34 -8.90
C THR A 74 0.50 5.36 -8.06
N VAL A 75 0.51 4.66 -6.94
CA VAL A 75 -0.67 4.43 -6.10
C VAL A 75 -0.44 4.98 -4.71
N ASN A 76 -1.37 5.79 -4.24
CA ASN A 76 -1.45 6.22 -2.87
C ASN A 76 -2.70 5.58 -2.24
N PHE A 77 -2.49 4.59 -1.37
CA PHE A 77 -3.56 3.78 -0.78
C PHE A 77 -3.64 4.05 0.72
N THR A 78 -4.75 4.57 1.18
CA THR A 78 -4.94 4.97 2.57
C THR A 78 -6.08 4.20 3.22
N GLY A 79 -5.78 3.54 4.33
CA GLY A 79 -6.76 3.00 5.27
C GLY A 79 -6.95 3.95 6.44
N ARG A 80 -8.20 4.27 6.78
CA ARG A 80 -8.60 5.03 7.97
C ARG A 80 -9.56 4.21 8.80
N SER A 81 -9.21 3.92 10.04
CA SER A 81 -9.99 3.00 10.88
C SER A 81 -10.34 1.72 10.09
N GLN A 82 -9.36 1.20 9.35
CA GLN A 82 -9.54 0.21 8.29
C GLN A 82 -8.83 -1.09 8.65
N THR A 83 -9.51 -2.22 8.43
CA THR A 83 -8.88 -3.54 8.42
C THR A 83 -8.53 -3.92 6.99
N LEU A 84 -7.26 -4.18 6.75
CA LEU A 84 -6.71 -4.62 5.47
C LEU A 84 -6.11 -6.01 5.64
N LYS A 85 -6.36 -6.92 4.70
CA LYS A 85 -5.79 -8.26 4.70
C LYS A 85 -5.32 -8.65 3.32
N GLY A 86 -4.13 -9.27 3.24
CA GLY A 86 -3.55 -9.76 1.99
C GLY A 86 -2.24 -9.09 1.62
N LYS A 87 -1.64 -9.60 0.56
CA LYS A 87 -0.33 -9.15 0.07
C LYS A 87 -0.44 -7.83 -0.72
N VAL A 88 0.54 -6.97 -0.54
CA VAL A 88 0.77 -5.78 -1.37
C VAL A 88 1.93 -6.05 -2.30
N SER A 89 1.71 -5.98 -3.61
CA SER A 89 2.73 -6.22 -4.63
C SER A 89 2.91 -4.99 -5.51
N ALA A 90 4.17 -4.66 -5.80
CA ALA A 90 4.51 -3.66 -6.79
C ALA A 90 5.69 -4.13 -7.64
N ASP A 91 5.67 -3.84 -8.93
CA ASP A 91 6.85 -4.08 -9.75
C ASP A 91 7.85 -2.92 -9.70
N THR A 92 9.04 -3.12 -10.29
CA THR A 92 10.14 -2.15 -10.26
C THR A 92 9.92 -0.90 -11.12
N ILE A 93 8.79 -0.77 -11.82
CA ILE A 93 8.40 0.46 -12.55
C ILE A 93 7.14 1.11 -11.95
N SER A 94 6.62 0.56 -10.86
CA SER A 94 5.44 1.07 -10.16
C SER A 94 5.79 1.51 -8.74
N SER A 95 4.91 2.28 -8.12
CA SER A 95 5.04 2.72 -6.73
C SER A 95 3.71 2.59 -6.00
N VAL A 96 3.74 1.98 -4.82
CA VAL A 96 2.62 1.93 -3.88
C VAL A 96 3.05 2.57 -2.58
N THR A 97 2.33 3.60 -2.15
CA THR A 97 2.40 4.13 -0.79
C THR A 97 1.18 3.66 -0.03
N LEU A 98 1.37 2.79 0.96
CA LEU A 98 0.32 2.31 1.86
C LEU A 98 0.36 3.12 3.15
N ASN A 99 -0.73 3.83 3.44
CA ASN A 99 -0.87 4.61 4.66
C ASN A 99 -1.88 3.93 5.59
N LEU A 100 -1.45 3.60 6.79
CA LEU A 100 -2.28 3.04 7.86
C LEU A 100 -2.53 4.14 8.89
N LEU A 101 -3.76 4.64 8.94
CA LEU A 101 -4.16 5.78 9.76
C LEU A 101 -5.32 5.42 10.68
N GLU A 102 -5.42 6.13 11.80
CA GLU A 102 -6.61 6.13 12.66
C GLU A 102 -6.98 4.74 13.20
N GLY A 103 -5.99 4.01 13.70
CA GLY A 103 -6.19 2.67 14.24
C GLY A 103 -6.37 1.58 13.18
N SER A 104 -5.89 1.84 11.96
CA SER A 104 -5.91 0.83 10.89
C SER A 104 -4.98 -0.34 11.19
N THR A 105 -5.38 -1.51 10.71
CA THR A 105 -4.57 -2.72 10.78
C THR A 105 -4.40 -3.30 9.39
N TRP A 106 -3.16 -3.58 9.01
CA TRP A 106 -2.85 -4.38 7.83
C TRP A 106 -2.23 -5.70 8.25
N THR A 107 -2.86 -6.82 7.88
CA THR A 107 -2.34 -8.18 8.04
C THR A 107 -1.89 -8.69 6.68
N GLY A 108 -0.59 -8.78 6.48
CA GLY A 108 -0.05 -9.17 5.18
C GLY A 108 1.45 -9.01 5.05
N SER A 109 1.93 -9.30 3.85
CA SER A 109 3.32 -9.13 3.43
C SER A 109 3.41 -8.24 2.20
N ALA A 110 4.60 -7.72 1.93
CA ALA A 110 4.90 -6.94 0.73
C ALA A 110 5.81 -7.73 -0.22
N GLU A 111 5.66 -7.53 -1.52
CA GLU A 111 6.50 -8.16 -2.53
C GLU A 111 6.86 -7.15 -3.63
N ILE A 112 8.16 -6.96 -3.85
CA ILE A 112 8.66 -6.18 -4.98
C ILE A 112 9.06 -7.16 -6.08
N THR A 113 8.38 -7.08 -7.23
CA THR A 113 8.64 -7.92 -8.39
C THR A 113 9.46 -7.17 -9.44
N LYS A 114 10.35 -7.87 -10.13
CA LYS A 114 11.13 -7.26 -11.20
C LYS A 114 10.30 -7.16 -12.48
N ASN A 115 10.14 -5.94 -13.00
CA ASN A 115 9.61 -5.75 -14.35
C ASN A 115 10.68 -6.07 -15.40
N SER A 116 10.32 -6.84 -16.42
CA SER A 116 11.26 -7.25 -17.49
C SER A 116 11.77 -6.08 -18.32
N ALA A 117 10.99 -5.01 -18.43
CA ALA A 117 11.34 -3.82 -19.22
C ALA A 117 12.21 -2.80 -18.47
N GLY A 118 12.37 -2.92 -17.14
CA GLY A 118 13.23 -2.00 -16.40
C GLY A 118 12.97 -1.87 -14.91
N SER A 119 13.68 -0.91 -14.33
CA SER A 119 13.57 -0.50 -12.93
C SER A 119 13.66 1.02 -12.90
N THR A 120 12.52 1.70 -12.89
CA THR A 120 12.42 3.17 -12.91
C THR A 120 11.82 3.74 -11.64
N SER A 121 11.24 2.90 -10.77
CA SER A 121 10.74 3.32 -9.47
C SER A 121 11.86 3.26 -8.43
N ASP A 122 12.11 4.39 -7.76
CA ASP A 122 13.07 4.46 -6.64
C ASP A 122 12.51 3.83 -5.36
N ALA A 123 11.18 3.77 -5.23
CA ALA A 123 10.49 3.27 -4.04
C ALA A 123 9.22 2.48 -4.43
N PRO A 124 9.35 1.24 -4.96
CA PRO A 124 8.20 0.42 -5.34
C PRO A 124 7.17 0.23 -4.24
N ILE A 125 7.58 0.06 -2.98
CA ILE A 125 6.64 -0.04 -1.85
C ILE A 125 7.12 0.82 -0.68
N THR A 126 6.28 1.76 -0.29
CA THR A 126 6.43 2.55 0.93
C THR A 126 5.28 2.22 1.89
N VAL A 127 5.58 1.96 3.16
CA VAL A 127 4.57 1.74 4.19
C VAL A 127 4.70 2.82 5.26
N ASN A 128 3.59 3.48 5.56
CA ASN A 128 3.47 4.47 6.63
C ASN A 128 2.50 3.94 7.69
N VAL A 129 2.95 3.89 8.93
CA VAL A 129 2.16 3.42 10.09
C VAL A 129 2.05 4.56 11.07
N ASP A 130 0.84 5.09 11.28
CA ASP A 130 0.62 6.13 12.28
C ASP A 130 0.72 5.57 13.72
N GLY A 131 0.72 6.46 14.71
CA GLY A 131 0.89 6.11 16.12
C GLY A 131 -0.22 5.26 16.74
N THR A 132 -1.31 5.01 16.00
CA THR A 132 -2.45 4.22 16.46
C THR A 132 -2.65 2.94 15.65
N SER A 133 -1.90 2.79 14.56
CA SER A 133 -2.07 1.72 13.57
C SER A 133 -1.07 0.59 13.73
N THR A 134 -1.35 -0.54 13.09
CA THR A 134 -0.54 -1.75 13.20
C THR A 134 -0.37 -2.43 11.84
N TRP A 135 0.87 -2.77 11.50
CA TRP A 135 1.17 -3.75 10.47
C TRP A 135 1.44 -5.11 11.13
N VAL A 136 0.58 -6.09 10.87
CA VAL A 136 0.77 -7.50 11.25
C VAL A 136 1.44 -8.22 10.09
N VAL A 137 2.73 -8.47 10.22
CA VAL A 137 3.55 -9.11 9.19
C VAL A 137 3.29 -10.62 9.19
N THR A 138 3.05 -11.20 8.01
CA THR A 138 2.70 -12.62 7.87
C THR A 138 3.82 -13.49 7.32
N ALA A 139 4.87 -12.89 6.76
CA ALA A 139 6.05 -13.58 6.24
C ALA A 139 7.24 -12.62 6.19
N ASP A 140 8.44 -13.13 6.04
CA ASP A 140 9.61 -12.32 5.68
C ASP A 140 9.29 -11.49 4.44
N THR A 141 9.59 -10.20 4.48
CA THR A 141 9.07 -9.27 3.49
C THR A 141 10.04 -8.14 3.19
N THR A 142 9.90 -7.54 2.01
CA THR A 142 10.76 -6.44 1.57
C THR A 142 9.92 -5.25 1.15
N VAL A 143 10.29 -4.08 1.66
CA VAL A 143 9.75 -2.78 1.25
C VAL A 143 10.88 -1.82 0.91
N SER A 144 10.58 -0.76 0.18
CA SER A 144 11.56 0.27 -0.17
C SER A 144 11.73 1.29 0.95
N ALA A 145 10.64 1.68 1.57
CA ALA A 145 10.64 2.60 2.70
C ALA A 145 9.62 2.17 3.75
N LEU A 146 9.95 2.42 5.02
CA LEU A 146 9.06 2.17 6.16
C LEU A 146 9.18 3.34 7.14
N ASN A 147 8.06 3.99 7.38
CA ASN A 147 7.93 5.07 8.34
C ASN A 147 6.94 4.65 9.44
N VAL A 148 7.39 4.67 10.69
CA VAL A 148 6.57 4.26 11.84
C VAL A 148 6.54 5.42 12.82
N ALA A 149 5.34 5.96 13.09
CA ALA A 149 5.17 7.01 14.10
C ALA A 149 5.23 6.42 15.51
N ASP A 150 5.54 7.27 16.50
CA ASP A 150 5.54 6.85 17.90
C ASP A 150 4.19 6.23 18.30
N GLY A 151 4.21 5.02 18.86
CA GLY A 151 3.03 4.21 19.16
C GLY A 151 2.56 3.29 18.03
N GLY A 152 3.00 3.50 16.79
CA GLY A 152 2.75 2.60 15.66
C GLY A 152 3.45 1.25 15.85
N LYS A 153 2.88 0.17 15.30
CA LYS A 153 3.36 -1.19 15.55
C LYS A 153 3.65 -1.94 14.26
N VAL A 154 4.77 -2.67 14.26
CA VAL A 154 5.13 -3.67 13.26
C VAL A 154 5.39 -4.98 14.00
N VAL A 155 4.42 -5.90 13.93
CA VAL A 155 4.40 -7.11 14.76
C VAL A 155 4.06 -8.33 13.92
N ASP A 156 4.28 -9.52 14.44
CA ASP A 156 3.76 -10.77 13.86
C ASP A 156 2.33 -11.08 14.35
N SER A 157 1.78 -12.19 13.90
CA SER A 157 0.42 -12.63 14.27
C SER A 157 0.25 -12.97 15.76
N SER A 158 1.35 -13.17 16.49
CA SER A 158 1.35 -13.37 17.94
C SER A 158 1.60 -12.08 18.73
N GLY A 159 1.75 -10.95 18.04
CA GLY A 159 1.99 -9.64 18.65
C GLY A 159 3.45 -9.37 19.02
N LYS A 160 4.40 -10.24 18.64
CA LYS A 160 5.82 -10.02 18.86
C LYS A 160 6.36 -9.01 17.86
N THR A 161 7.24 -8.14 18.33
CA THR A 161 7.90 -7.15 17.47
C THR A 161 8.72 -7.85 16.39
N VAL A 162 8.55 -7.45 15.15
CA VAL A 162 9.31 -7.97 14.00
C VAL A 162 10.68 -7.28 13.92
N THR A 163 11.71 -8.03 13.57
CA THR A 163 13.03 -7.45 13.31
C THR A 163 12.97 -6.60 12.03
N ILE A 164 13.45 -5.35 12.08
CA ILE A 164 13.56 -4.48 10.91
C ILE A 164 15.02 -4.29 10.56
N LYS A 165 15.37 -4.59 9.31
CA LYS A 165 16.70 -4.37 8.75
C LYS A 165 16.63 -3.33 7.63
N ALA A 166 17.37 -2.24 7.77
CA ALA A 166 17.49 -1.21 6.75
C ALA A 166 18.95 -1.16 6.22
N ASN A 167 19.10 -1.27 4.91
CA ASN A 167 20.41 -1.26 4.25
C ASN A 167 21.39 -2.27 4.87
N GLY A 168 20.92 -3.46 5.19
CA GLY A 168 21.69 -4.55 5.78
C GLY A 168 21.99 -4.43 7.27
N LYS A 169 21.54 -3.35 7.94
CA LYS A 169 21.71 -3.15 9.38
C LYS A 169 20.40 -3.36 10.12
N THR A 170 20.43 -4.02 11.27
CA THR A 170 19.28 -4.10 12.16
C THR A 170 19.05 -2.72 12.79
N VAL A 171 17.88 -2.14 12.52
CA VAL A 171 17.44 -0.85 13.07
C VAL A 171 16.42 -1.04 14.19
N VAL A 172 15.60 -2.11 14.11
CA VAL A 172 14.75 -2.57 15.21
C VAL A 172 15.06 -4.03 15.47
N SER A 173 15.42 -4.37 16.70
CA SER A 173 15.61 -5.75 17.15
C SER A 173 14.29 -6.25 17.73
N GLY A 174 13.67 -7.21 17.07
CA GLY A 174 12.42 -7.85 17.50
C GLY A 174 12.68 -9.25 18.07
N ASP A 175 11.62 -9.81 18.66
CA ASP A 175 11.54 -11.17 19.23
C ASP A 175 10.67 -12.11 18.40
N SER A 176 10.18 -11.64 17.28
CA SER A 176 9.58 -12.47 16.23
C SER A 176 10.64 -13.15 15.37
N ASP A 177 10.29 -14.31 14.82
CA ASP A 177 11.14 -15.00 13.83
C ASP A 177 11.10 -14.31 12.45
N LEU A 178 10.19 -13.35 12.24
CA LEU A 178 10.02 -12.65 10.98
C LEU A 178 10.89 -11.40 10.89
N THR A 179 11.26 -11.07 9.64
CA THR A 179 12.07 -9.89 9.32
C THR A 179 11.40 -9.05 8.23
N VAL A 180 11.34 -7.74 8.45
CA VAL A 180 11.07 -6.74 7.41
C VAL A 180 12.41 -6.19 6.92
N THR A 181 12.69 -6.36 5.63
CA THR A 181 13.86 -5.76 4.97
C THR A 181 13.44 -4.46 4.29
N VAL A 182 14.12 -3.37 4.63
CA VAL A 182 13.94 -2.05 4.03
C VAL A 182 15.15 -1.76 3.14
N THR A 183 14.93 -1.62 1.84
CA THR A 183 16.03 -1.42 0.86
C THR A 183 16.48 0.04 0.77
N GLY A 184 15.64 0.98 1.19
CA GLY A 184 15.91 2.42 1.20
C GLY A 184 15.88 2.99 2.62
N SER A 185 14.84 3.75 2.97
CA SER A 185 14.78 4.48 4.24
C SER A 185 13.87 3.83 5.27
N TYR A 186 14.38 3.73 6.50
CA TYR A 186 13.58 3.48 7.70
C TYR A 186 13.57 4.74 8.56
N THR A 187 12.39 5.17 9.00
CA THR A 187 12.25 6.37 9.83
C THR A 187 11.31 6.11 10.99
N GLU A 188 11.80 6.35 12.21
CA GLU A 188 10.96 6.51 13.39
C GLU A 188 10.54 7.98 13.49
N LEU A 189 9.24 8.23 13.52
CA LEU A 189 8.69 9.57 13.59
C LEU A 189 8.24 9.85 15.02
N SER A 190 8.76 10.89 15.64
CA SER A 190 8.35 11.32 17.00
C SER A 190 6.96 11.97 17.03
N SER A 191 6.38 12.26 15.87
CA SER A 191 5.02 12.77 15.71
C SER A 191 4.50 12.37 14.33
N GLU A 192 3.18 12.34 14.17
CA GLU A 192 2.56 12.04 12.87
C GLU A 192 3.01 13.05 11.81
N VAL A 193 3.76 12.59 10.82
CA VAL A 193 4.16 13.38 9.63
C VAL A 193 3.51 12.80 8.37
N ILE A 194 2.40 12.12 8.53
CA ILE A 194 1.60 11.71 7.37
C ILE A 194 0.73 12.89 7.01
N ASP A 195 0.98 13.48 5.83
CA ASP A 195 0.17 14.59 5.35
C ASP A 195 -1.27 14.10 5.07
N ARG A 196 -2.17 14.41 5.99
CA ARG A 196 -3.59 14.06 5.91
C ARG A 196 -4.40 15.03 5.06
N THR A 197 -3.83 16.19 4.72
CA THR A 197 -4.59 17.28 4.10
C THR A 197 -5.14 16.93 2.74
N ALA A 198 -4.46 16.09 1.95
CA ALA A 198 -4.94 15.66 0.65
C ALA A 198 -6.17 14.75 0.77
N PHE A 199 -6.21 13.88 1.79
CA PHE A 199 -7.29 12.91 1.98
C PHE A 199 -8.53 13.50 2.63
N ASP A 200 -8.39 14.39 3.59
CA ASP A 200 -9.51 15.04 4.26
C ASP A 200 -10.33 15.88 3.28
N LYS A 201 -9.70 16.46 2.25
CA LYS A 201 -10.39 17.18 1.19
C LYS A 201 -11.17 16.28 0.24
N GLN A 202 -10.76 15.04 0.05
CA GLN A 202 -11.43 14.10 -0.86
C GLN A 202 -12.68 13.46 -0.22
N PHE A 203 -12.71 13.27 1.10
CA PHE A 203 -13.86 12.70 1.81
C PHE A 203 -15.04 13.67 2.01
N GLY A 204 -14.90 14.93 1.71
CA GLY A 204 -15.90 15.96 2.00
C GLY A 204 -16.79 16.36 0.83
N THR A 205 -16.52 15.93 -0.36
CA THR A 205 -17.30 16.34 -1.54
C THR A 205 -18.36 15.29 -1.89
N SER A 206 -19.59 15.49 -1.40
CA SER A 206 -20.74 14.87 -2.04
C SER A 206 -20.91 15.48 -3.44
N THR A 207 -20.52 14.79 -4.47
CA THR A 207 -20.94 15.13 -5.82
C THR A 207 -22.41 14.76 -5.96
N SER A 208 -23.29 15.74 -5.94
CA SER A 208 -24.68 15.52 -6.35
C SER A 208 -24.67 15.36 -7.88
N TRP A 209 -24.94 14.17 -8.34
CA TRP A 209 -25.24 13.93 -9.75
C TRP A 209 -26.70 14.36 -9.99
N SER A 210 -26.91 15.41 -10.76
CA SER A 210 -28.22 15.67 -11.36
C SER A 210 -28.24 15.03 -12.74
N PHE A 211 -29.11 14.04 -12.95
CA PHE A 211 -29.42 13.46 -14.25
C PHE A 211 -30.44 14.33 -14.97
#